data_177c0691f187bdc3855d376c94203779
#
_entry.id   177c0691f187bdc3855d376c94203779
#
_cell.length_a   1.000
_cell.length_b   1.000
_cell.length_c   1.000
_cell.angle_alpha   90.00
_cell.angle_beta   90.00
_cell.angle_gamma   90.00
#
_symmetry.space_group_name_H-M   'P 1'
#
loop_
_entity.id
_entity.type
_entity.pdbx_description
1 polymer ?
#
loop_
_entity_poly.entity_id
_entity_poly.type
_entity_poly.pdbx_seq_one_letter_code
_entity_poly.pdbx_strand_id
1 'polypeptide(L)'
;MFLGGFHPKDIEVVAAYDIDSRKVGKDLSEAIFEEPNNTPKLVDVALMNVIVHKGPVLDGLGEYTKHVVHVSDKPEENIVRTLKESEAEIVVNLLPSGAVKTSQYYAEQALTAGCGFVNATPNFIASDEAWARQFERAELPLAGDDLIDQVGATTLHKTLLRLLSMNGVRIMQTYQLDVGGGTESLDTLERTKDIKRTVKTESVESALPYKAEVVAGSTDYVDFLQNRRDSYFWIRGVHFCNVPMQIDLKLSTIDAPNAGSVLFDVIRAIKIARDRQEKGAILPICAYAFKHPPKQVPLEVAEKMFTEFIG
;
A
#
# COMPACT_ATOMS: atom_id res chain seq x y z
N MET A 1 -4.33 2.05 -20.95
CA MET A 1 -4.04 0.71 -20.46
C MET A 1 -2.55 0.36 -20.54
N PHE A 2 -1.83 0.77 -21.60
CA PHE A 2 -0.36 0.70 -21.62
C PHE A 2 0.26 1.79 -20.76
N LEU A 3 1.36 1.46 -20.08
CA LEU A 3 2.16 2.35 -19.25
C LEU A 3 3.63 2.12 -19.60
N GLY A 4 4.30 3.10 -20.20
CA GLY A 4 5.70 2.98 -20.66
C GLY A 4 5.97 1.78 -21.56
N GLY A 5 4.99 1.38 -22.37
CA GLY A 5 5.09 0.20 -23.24
C GLY A 5 4.59 -1.10 -22.64
N PHE A 6 4.40 -1.19 -21.30
CA PHE A 6 3.94 -2.39 -20.62
C PHE A 6 2.40 -2.42 -20.45
N HIS A 7 1.81 -3.58 -20.69
CA HIS A 7 0.40 -3.87 -20.42
C HIS A 7 0.26 -4.61 -19.08
N PRO A 8 -0.86 -4.50 -18.33
CA PRO A 8 -1.07 -5.30 -17.11
C PRO A 8 -0.91 -6.82 -17.29
N LYS A 9 -1.16 -7.33 -18.50
CA LYS A 9 -0.98 -8.76 -18.83
C LYS A 9 0.48 -9.20 -18.93
N ASP A 10 1.42 -8.25 -18.99
CA ASP A 10 2.86 -8.55 -19.04
C ASP A 10 3.42 -8.84 -17.65
N ILE A 11 2.60 -8.66 -16.59
CA ILE A 11 2.96 -9.01 -15.23
C ILE A 11 2.71 -10.50 -15.03
N GLU A 12 3.77 -11.24 -14.77
CA GLU A 12 3.74 -12.64 -14.40
C GLU A 12 4.09 -12.82 -12.92
N VAL A 13 3.26 -13.54 -12.18
CA VAL A 13 3.58 -13.91 -10.80
C VAL A 13 4.33 -15.23 -10.82
N VAL A 14 5.57 -15.24 -10.37
CA VAL A 14 6.49 -16.37 -10.44
C VAL A 14 6.80 -17.03 -9.09
N ALA A 15 6.49 -16.33 -7.98
CA ALA A 15 6.62 -16.84 -6.62
C ALA A 15 5.59 -16.18 -5.70
N ALA A 16 5.13 -16.92 -4.69
CA ALA A 16 4.19 -16.41 -3.70
C ALA A 16 4.50 -16.97 -2.31
N TYR A 17 4.34 -16.14 -1.29
CA TYR A 17 4.59 -16.49 0.11
C TYR A 17 3.41 -16.06 0.98
N ASP A 18 2.99 -16.95 1.87
CA ASP A 18 1.99 -16.68 2.90
C ASP A 18 2.37 -17.49 4.16
N ILE A 19 1.70 -17.25 5.26
CA ILE A 19 1.90 -17.99 6.52
C ILE A 19 0.71 -18.88 6.86
N ASP A 20 -0.47 -18.64 6.26
CA ASP A 20 -1.70 -19.34 6.62
C ASP A 20 -1.71 -20.78 6.05
N SER A 21 -2.03 -21.75 6.94
CA SER A 21 -2.05 -23.17 6.60
C SER A 21 -3.08 -23.55 5.52
N ARG A 22 -4.11 -22.73 5.34
CA ARG A 22 -5.14 -22.92 4.30
C ARG A 22 -4.63 -22.54 2.92
N LYS A 23 -3.56 -21.72 2.83
CA LYS A 23 -2.99 -21.19 1.60
C LYS A 23 -1.67 -21.85 1.24
N VAL A 24 -0.78 -22.06 2.22
CA VAL A 24 0.56 -22.62 2.02
C VAL A 24 0.49 -24.03 1.42
N GLY A 25 1.09 -24.20 0.24
CA GLY A 25 1.13 -25.46 -0.52
C GLY A 25 0.00 -25.63 -1.52
N LYS A 26 -0.91 -24.66 -1.67
CA LYS A 26 -1.87 -24.58 -2.76
C LYS A 26 -1.31 -23.80 -3.94
N ASP A 27 -1.89 -23.99 -5.11
CA ASP A 27 -1.67 -23.10 -6.23
C ASP A 27 -2.20 -21.69 -5.88
N LEU A 28 -1.50 -20.66 -6.34
CA LEU A 28 -1.86 -19.27 -6.05
C LEU A 28 -3.28 -18.94 -6.53
N SER A 29 -3.72 -19.52 -7.67
CA SER A 29 -5.08 -19.33 -8.20
C SER A 29 -6.19 -19.80 -7.25
N GLU A 30 -5.89 -20.75 -6.36
CA GLU A 30 -6.81 -21.25 -5.32
C GLU A 30 -6.57 -20.49 -4.00
N ALA A 31 -5.31 -20.32 -3.62
CA ALA A 31 -4.92 -19.73 -2.34
C ALA A 31 -5.45 -18.31 -2.14
N ILE A 32 -5.55 -17.50 -3.20
CA ILE A 32 -6.09 -16.15 -3.14
C ILE A 32 -7.57 -16.07 -2.74
N PHE A 33 -8.32 -17.16 -2.85
CA PHE A 33 -9.72 -17.25 -2.45
C PHE A 33 -9.93 -17.92 -1.08
N GLU A 34 -8.87 -18.41 -0.46
CA GLU A 34 -8.95 -19.04 0.86
C GLU A 34 -9.05 -18.00 1.98
N GLU A 35 -9.75 -18.37 3.05
CA GLU A 35 -9.74 -17.57 4.26
C GLU A 35 -8.29 -17.37 4.80
N PRO A 36 -8.02 -16.26 5.49
CA PRO A 36 -8.96 -15.23 5.93
C PRO A 36 -9.23 -14.13 4.89
N ASN A 37 -8.92 -14.35 3.61
CA ASN A 37 -9.25 -13.39 2.57
C ASN A 37 -10.78 -13.27 2.42
N ASN A 38 -11.28 -12.05 2.56
CA ASN A 38 -12.70 -11.74 2.41
C ASN A 38 -12.97 -10.79 1.22
N THR A 39 -12.00 -10.68 0.31
CA THR A 39 -12.18 -9.95 -0.95
C THR A 39 -13.18 -10.71 -1.82
N PRO A 40 -14.21 -10.04 -2.37
CA PRO A 40 -15.15 -10.71 -3.27
C PRO A 40 -14.45 -11.26 -4.50
N LYS A 41 -14.81 -12.46 -4.90
CA LYS A 41 -14.31 -13.05 -6.14
C LYS A 41 -14.88 -12.30 -7.34
N LEU A 42 -14.04 -11.58 -8.06
CA LEU A 42 -14.43 -10.76 -9.22
C LEU A 42 -14.36 -11.52 -10.54
N VAL A 43 -13.42 -12.45 -10.65
CA VAL A 43 -13.16 -13.27 -11.85
C VAL A 43 -12.70 -14.67 -11.45
N ASP A 44 -12.87 -15.63 -12.35
CA ASP A 44 -12.23 -16.93 -12.22
C ASP A 44 -10.76 -16.81 -12.65
N VAL A 45 -9.86 -17.34 -11.84
CA VAL A 45 -8.41 -17.36 -12.13
C VAL A 45 -8.03 -18.75 -12.54
N ALA A 46 -7.46 -18.88 -13.74
CA ALA A 46 -6.94 -20.15 -14.23
C ALA A 46 -5.74 -20.61 -13.38
N LEU A 47 -5.46 -21.91 -13.39
CA LEU A 47 -4.31 -22.51 -12.71
C LEU A 47 -3.02 -21.76 -13.11
N MET A 48 -2.29 -21.26 -12.12
CA MET A 48 -1.08 -20.46 -12.34
C MET A 48 0.21 -21.27 -12.30
N ASN A 49 0.17 -22.49 -11.73
CA ASN A 49 1.35 -23.34 -11.46
C ASN A 49 2.38 -22.65 -10.53
N VAL A 50 1.92 -21.74 -9.69
CA VAL A 50 2.70 -21.05 -8.66
C VAL A 50 2.23 -21.54 -7.31
N ILE A 51 3.04 -22.33 -6.64
CA ILE A 51 2.72 -22.85 -5.31
C ILE A 51 3.05 -21.78 -4.26
N VAL A 52 2.10 -21.53 -3.35
CA VAL A 52 2.33 -20.62 -2.21
C VAL A 52 3.26 -21.31 -1.21
N HIS A 53 4.42 -20.70 -1.00
CA HIS A 53 5.42 -21.13 -0.03
C HIS A 53 5.18 -20.52 1.34
N LYS A 54 5.67 -21.19 2.40
CA LYS A 54 5.65 -20.62 3.74
C LYS A 54 6.74 -19.57 3.88
N GLY A 55 6.35 -18.36 4.25
CA GLY A 55 7.23 -17.29 4.67
C GLY A 55 7.51 -17.30 6.19
N PRO A 56 8.48 -16.51 6.67
CA PRO A 56 8.80 -16.40 8.10
C PRO A 56 7.75 -15.58 8.87
N VAL A 57 7.67 -15.82 10.18
CA VAL A 57 6.82 -15.07 11.12
C VAL A 57 7.71 -14.41 12.17
N LEU A 58 8.33 -13.27 11.83
CA LEU A 58 9.33 -12.62 12.70
C LEU A 58 8.73 -11.66 13.74
N ASP A 59 7.50 -11.21 13.51
CA ASP A 59 6.79 -10.26 14.37
C ASP A 59 5.70 -10.91 15.22
N GLY A 60 5.46 -12.21 15.05
CA GLY A 60 4.31 -12.90 15.61
C GLY A 60 2.98 -12.41 15.00
N LEU A 61 1.89 -12.78 15.65
CA LEU A 61 0.52 -12.34 15.31
C LEU A 61 -0.06 -11.52 16.48
N GLY A 62 -1.00 -10.64 16.17
CA GLY A 62 -1.78 -9.93 17.15
C GLY A 62 -2.67 -10.86 17.99
N GLU A 63 -3.18 -10.39 19.12
CA GLU A 63 -3.99 -11.20 20.04
C GLU A 63 -5.27 -11.71 19.39
N TYR A 64 -5.95 -10.88 18.60
CA TYR A 64 -7.15 -11.28 17.87
C TYR A 64 -6.82 -11.89 16.51
N THR A 65 -5.79 -11.38 15.85
CA THR A 65 -5.37 -11.89 14.53
C THR A 65 -4.98 -13.36 14.56
N LYS A 66 -4.39 -13.86 15.68
CA LYS A 66 -4.06 -15.29 15.85
C LYS A 66 -5.26 -16.24 15.86
N HIS A 67 -6.48 -15.72 16.08
CA HIS A 67 -7.72 -16.51 16.00
C HIS A 67 -8.26 -16.61 14.58
N VAL A 68 -7.78 -15.79 13.68
CA VAL A 68 -8.21 -15.71 12.29
C VAL A 68 -7.17 -16.33 11.34
N VAL A 69 -5.89 -16.09 11.60
CA VAL A 69 -4.75 -16.61 10.80
C VAL A 69 -4.17 -17.84 11.50
N HIS A 70 -4.08 -18.96 10.76
CA HIS A 70 -3.54 -20.22 11.25
C HIS A 70 -2.17 -20.49 10.63
N VAL A 71 -1.11 -20.26 11.41
CA VAL A 71 0.26 -20.43 10.90
C VAL A 71 0.50 -21.89 10.48
N SER A 72 1.02 -22.07 9.27
CA SER A 72 1.35 -23.39 8.71
C SER A 72 2.55 -24.01 9.43
N ASP A 73 2.50 -25.34 9.64
CA ASP A 73 3.61 -26.14 10.21
C ASP A 73 4.65 -26.55 9.13
N LYS A 74 4.42 -26.22 7.85
CA LYS A 74 5.39 -26.53 6.79
C LYS A 74 6.70 -25.77 7.03
N PRO A 75 7.85 -26.30 6.54
CA PRO A 75 9.12 -25.59 6.63
C PRO A 75 9.06 -24.28 5.84
N GLU A 76 9.81 -23.29 6.32
CA GLU A 76 10.02 -22.05 5.60
C GLU A 76 10.86 -22.29 4.35
N GLU A 77 10.53 -21.59 3.26
CA GLU A 77 11.25 -21.69 1.99
C GLU A 77 12.48 -20.77 1.99
N ASN A 78 13.49 -21.16 1.22
CA ASN A 78 14.64 -20.29 0.97
C ASN A 78 14.25 -19.23 -0.10
N ILE A 79 13.87 -18.06 0.36
CA ILE A 79 13.32 -16.98 -0.47
C ILE A 79 14.32 -16.55 -1.55
N VAL A 80 15.60 -16.34 -1.22
CA VAL A 80 16.62 -15.92 -2.20
C VAL A 80 16.78 -16.97 -3.30
N ARG A 81 16.80 -18.23 -2.93
CA ARG A 81 16.92 -19.33 -3.91
C ARG A 81 15.71 -19.33 -4.84
N THR A 82 14.50 -19.29 -4.28
CA THR A 82 13.26 -19.31 -5.07
C THR A 82 13.17 -18.10 -6.00
N LEU A 83 13.49 -16.89 -5.51
CA LEU A 83 13.49 -15.70 -6.34
C LEU A 83 14.48 -15.77 -7.51
N LYS A 84 15.68 -16.36 -7.29
CA LYS A 84 16.68 -16.54 -8.35
C LYS A 84 16.30 -17.65 -9.34
N GLU A 85 15.78 -18.78 -8.86
CA GLU A 85 15.38 -19.90 -9.71
C GLU A 85 14.15 -19.56 -10.56
N SER A 86 13.25 -18.71 -10.05
CA SER A 86 12.07 -18.22 -10.78
C SER A 86 12.34 -16.97 -11.62
N GLU A 87 13.58 -16.48 -11.64
CA GLU A 87 13.97 -15.26 -12.36
C GLU A 87 13.11 -14.03 -11.99
N ALA A 88 12.71 -13.93 -10.71
CA ALA A 88 11.91 -12.82 -10.23
C ALA A 88 12.65 -11.49 -10.38
N GLU A 89 12.02 -10.50 -10.97
CA GLU A 89 12.60 -9.16 -11.17
C GLU A 89 12.20 -8.17 -10.06
N ILE A 90 11.01 -8.36 -9.48
CA ILE A 90 10.41 -7.43 -8.51
C ILE A 90 9.77 -8.24 -7.39
N VAL A 91 10.02 -7.85 -6.15
CA VAL A 91 9.31 -8.35 -4.97
C VAL A 91 8.29 -7.31 -4.53
N VAL A 92 7.04 -7.74 -4.33
CA VAL A 92 5.96 -6.88 -3.84
C VAL A 92 5.60 -7.31 -2.41
N ASN A 93 5.77 -6.40 -1.46
CA ASN A 93 5.42 -6.60 -0.07
C ASN A 93 3.97 -6.16 0.21
N LEU A 94 3.11 -7.12 0.48
CA LEU A 94 1.69 -6.95 0.84
C LEU A 94 1.38 -7.44 2.26
N LEU A 95 2.40 -7.55 3.11
CA LEU A 95 2.24 -8.01 4.48
C LEU A 95 1.36 -7.06 5.30
N PRO A 96 0.74 -7.52 6.39
CA PRO A 96 0.02 -6.66 7.32
C PRO A 96 0.94 -5.59 7.94
N SER A 97 0.36 -4.47 8.34
CA SER A 97 1.09 -3.32 8.88
C SER A 97 1.94 -3.65 10.11
N GLY A 98 1.51 -4.63 10.91
CA GLY A 98 2.25 -5.08 12.09
C GLY A 98 3.45 -6.01 11.80
N ALA A 99 3.68 -6.40 10.55
CA ALA A 99 4.78 -7.29 10.15
C ALA A 99 6.05 -6.50 9.78
N VAL A 100 6.58 -5.69 10.70
CA VAL A 100 7.68 -4.75 10.46
C VAL A 100 8.99 -5.48 10.14
N LYS A 101 9.42 -6.40 11.02
CA LYS A 101 10.67 -7.16 10.85
C LYS A 101 10.59 -8.08 9.63
N THR A 102 9.41 -8.66 9.40
CA THR A 102 9.18 -9.53 8.24
C THR A 102 9.24 -8.74 6.94
N SER A 103 8.71 -7.50 6.91
CA SER A 103 8.83 -6.61 5.75
C SER A 103 10.30 -6.25 5.45
N GLN A 104 11.08 -5.93 6.49
CA GLN A 104 12.52 -5.66 6.37
C GLN A 104 13.27 -6.90 5.88
N TYR A 105 12.94 -8.06 6.40
CA TYR A 105 13.52 -9.34 5.96
C TYR A 105 13.28 -9.57 4.46
N TYR A 106 12.06 -9.38 3.96
CA TYR A 106 11.78 -9.52 2.51
C TYR A 106 12.53 -8.48 1.67
N ALA A 107 12.73 -7.26 2.16
CA ALA A 107 13.56 -6.26 1.50
C ALA A 107 15.03 -6.71 1.40
N GLU A 108 15.60 -7.32 2.47
CA GLU A 108 16.94 -7.91 2.45
C GLU A 108 17.03 -9.10 1.46
N GLN A 109 16.00 -9.95 1.42
CA GLN A 109 15.99 -11.06 0.46
C GLN A 109 15.91 -10.56 -0.99
N ALA A 110 15.13 -9.50 -1.26
CA ALA A 110 15.04 -8.87 -2.56
C ALA A 110 16.40 -8.29 -2.99
N LEU A 111 17.08 -7.55 -2.11
CA LEU A 111 18.46 -7.06 -2.33
C LEU A 111 19.42 -8.20 -2.68
N THR A 112 19.41 -9.27 -1.89
CA THR A 112 20.29 -10.44 -2.07
C THR A 112 19.99 -11.22 -3.36
N ALA A 113 18.74 -11.23 -3.78
CA ALA A 113 18.32 -11.88 -5.02
C ALA A 113 18.56 -11.00 -6.26
N GLY A 114 18.77 -9.68 -6.11
CA GLY A 114 18.91 -8.74 -7.22
C GLY A 114 17.56 -8.26 -7.77
N CYS A 115 16.53 -8.20 -6.93
CA CYS A 115 15.17 -7.77 -7.29
C CYS A 115 14.92 -6.32 -6.88
N GLY A 116 14.15 -5.59 -7.70
CA GLY A 116 13.49 -4.36 -7.25
C GLY A 116 12.47 -4.67 -6.14
N PHE A 117 12.10 -3.65 -5.34
CA PHE A 117 11.20 -3.86 -4.22
C PHE A 117 10.07 -2.82 -4.20
N VAL A 118 8.84 -3.30 -4.00
CA VAL A 118 7.65 -2.47 -3.82
C VAL A 118 7.11 -2.72 -2.42
N ASN A 119 7.12 -1.68 -1.57
CA ASN A 119 6.58 -1.76 -0.23
C ASN A 119 5.18 -1.14 -0.17
N ALA A 120 4.14 -1.98 -0.29
CA ALA A 120 2.76 -1.52 -0.23
C ALA A 120 2.26 -1.27 1.21
N THR A 121 3.06 -1.61 2.23
CA THR A 121 2.69 -1.50 3.64
C THR A 121 3.19 -0.19 4.26
N PRO A 122 2.64 0.26 5.41
CA PRO A 122 3.10 1.47 6.10
C PRO A 122 4.44 1.30 6.86
N ASN A 123 5.14 0.18 6.68
CA ASN A 123 6.47 -0.03 7.24
C ASN A 123 7.50 0.79 6.47
N PHE A 124 8.31 1.59 7.15
CA PHE A 124 9.23 2.52 6.52
C PHE A 124 10.41 1.79 5.91
N ILE A 125 10.44 1.70 4.58
CA ILE A 125 11.52 1.12 3.79
C ILE A 125 11.93 2.13 2.70
N ALA A 126 11.03 2.53 1.81
CA ALA A 126 11.37 3.47 0.75
C ALA A 126 11.61 4.90 1.28
N SER A 127 10.92 5.29 2.34
CA SER A 127 11.07 6.57 3.02
C SER A 127 12.24 6.62 4.02
N ASP A 128 12.81 5.48 4.38
CA ASP A 128 13.99 5.38 5.23
C ASP A 128 15.28 5.52 4.38
N GLU A 129 16.09 6.53 4.70
CA GLU A 129 17.32 6.81 3.95
C GLU A 129 18.35 5.67 3.97
N ALA A 130 18.41 4.89 5.05
CA ALA A 130 19.37 3.80 5.15
C ALA A 130 19.00 2.66 4.20
N TRP A 131 17.72 2.31 4.10
CA TRP A 131 17.20 1.36 3.13
C TRP A 131 17.32 1.86 1.70
N ALA A 132 16.94 3.11 1.43
CA ALA A 132 17.04 3.72 0.10
C ALA A 132 18.50 3.67 -0.41
N ARG A 133 19.46 3.98 0.46
CA ARG A 133 20.90 3.87 0.13
C ARG A 133 21.38 2.43 -0.10
N GLN A 134 20.80 1.43 0.56
CA GLN A 134 21.16 0.02 0.29
C GLN A 134 20.69 -0.39 -1.11
N PHE A 135 19.46 -0.05 -1.50
CA PHE A 135 18.96 -0.28 -2.86
C PHE A 135 19.76 0.50 -3.91
N GLU A 136 20.13 1.75 -3.62
CA GLU A 136 20.97 2.56 -4.50
C GLU A 136 22.35 1.90 -4.74
N ARG A 137 23.02 1.41 -3.69
CA ARG A 137 24.29 0.71 -3.79
C ARG A 137 24.20 -0.63 -4.51
N ALA A 138 23.09 -1.31 -4.39
CA ALA A 138 22.79 -2.56 -5.08
C ALA A 138 22.35 -2.34 -6.55
N GLU A 139 22.22 -1.07 -6.97
CA GLU A 139 21.71 -0.66 -8.29
C GLU A 139 20.30 -1.19 -8.60
N LEU A 140 19.45 -1.22 -7.57
CA LEU A 140 18.07 -1.73 -7.65
C LEU A 140 17.05 -0.62 -7.34
N PRO A 141 15.91 -0.59 -8.04
CA PRO A 141 14.83 0.35 -7.75
C PRO A 141 13.99 -0.08 -6.54
N LEU A 142 13.50 0.93 -5.81
CA LEU A 142 12.66 0.79 -4.63
C LEU A 142 11.47 1.75 -4.72
N ALA A 143 10.26 1.31 -4.35
CA ALA A 143 9.10 2.17 -4.18
C ALA A 143 8.32 1.81 -2.90
N GLY A 144 7.75 2.81 -2.25
CA GLY A 144 6.95 2.72 -1.01
C GLY A 144 6.76 4.13 -0.41
N ASP A 145 6.13 4.29 0.72
CA ASP A 145 5.52 3.29 1.61
C ASP A 145 4.01 3.57 1.76
N ASP A 146 3.23 2.56 2.11
CA ASP A 146 1.77 2.62 2.27
C ASP A 146 1.03 3.01 0.96
N LEU A 147 0.72 1.99 0.14
CA LEU A 147 0.07 2.16 -1.16
C LEU A 147 -1.25 2.94 -1.03
N ILE A 148 -1.50 3.88 -1.94
CA ILE A 148 -2.80 4.57 -2.02
C ILE A 148 -3.79 3.75 -2.84
N ASP A 149 -5.07 4.04 -2.62
CA ASP A 149 -6.15 3.47 -3.40
C ASP A 149 -6.49 4.37 -4.60
N GLN A 150 -6.98 3.81 -5.68
CA GLN A 150 -7.40 4.55 -6.87
C GLN A 150 -8.49 5.60 -6.55
N VAL A 151 -9.52 5.18 -5.84
CA VAL A 151 -10.55 6.05 -5.27
C VAL A 151 -10.53 5.86 -3.76
N GLY A 152 -9.43 6.27 -3.13
CA GLY A 152 -9.22 6.08 -1.71
C GLY A 152 -9.66 7.26 -0.87
N ALA A 153 -9.92 6.99 0.39
CA ALA A 153 -10.30 8.01 1.35
C ALA A 153 -9.27 9.14 1.46
N THR A 154 -7.99 8.79 1.54
CA THR A 154 -6.91 9.79 1.65
C THR A 154 -6.82 10.66 0.39
N THR A 155 -6.92 10.06 -0.80
CA THR A 155 -6.89 10.79 -2.07
C THR A 155 -8.09 11.72 -2.20
N LEU A 156 -9.30 11.23 -1.90
CA LEU A 156 -10.51 12.04 -1.91
C LEU A 156 -10.42 13.22 -0.92
N HIS A 157 -9.96 12.97 0.30
CA HIS A 157 -9.78 13.99 1.32
C HIS A 157 -8.81 15.08 0.86
N LYS A 158 -7.60 14.69 0.40
CA LYS A 158 -6.60 15.61 -0.16
C LYS A 158 -7.17 16.46 -1.31
N THR A 159 -7.90 15.82 -2.22
CA THR A 159 -8.50 16.51 -3.39
C THR A 159 -9.55 17.53 -2.96
N LEU A 160 -10.42 17.18 -2.00
CA LEU A 160 -11.41 18.11 -1.47
C LEU A 160 -10.77 19.30 -0.74
N LEU A 161 -9.79 19.05 0.13
CA LEU A 161 -9.07 20.12 0.83
C LEU A 161 -8.37 21.06 -0.17
N ARG A 162 -7.74 20.49 -1.19
CA ARG A 162 -7.09 21.25 -2.25
C ARG A 162 -8.08 22.10 -3.04
N LEU A 163 -9.19 21.50 -3.49
CA LEU A 163 -10.27 22.18 -4.20
C LEU A 163 -10.79 23.39 -3.40
N LEU A 164 -11.11 23.18 -2.13
CA LEU A 164 -11.63 24.22 -1.23
C LEU A 164 -10.61 25.33 -1.03
N SER A 165 -9.35 24.98 -0.74
CA SER A 165 -8.26 25.94 -0.53
C SER A 165 -8.00 26.79 -1.78
N MET A 166 -8.00 26.19 -2.98
CA MET A 166 -7.84 26.90 -4.26
C MET A 166 -8.97 27.91 -4.53
N ASN A 167 -10.18 27.63 -4.01
CA ASN A 167 -11.33 28.52 -4.11
C ASN A 167 -11.44 29.52 -2.94
N GLY A 168 -10.36 29.73 -2.19
CA GLY A 168 -10.29 30.73 -1.13
C GLY A 168 -10.96 30.33 0.18
N VAL A 169 -11.32 29.06 0.36
CA VAL A 169 -11.80 28.53 1.64
C VAL A 169 -10.61 28.26 2.54
N ARG A 170 -10.59 28.86 3.72
CA ARG A 170 -9.63 28.54 4.76
C ARG A 170 -10.15 27.38 5.60
N ILE A 171 -9.54 26.23 5.45
CA ILE A 171 -9.83 25.04 6.26
C ILE A 171 -9.27 25.27 7.67
N MET A 172 -10.10 25.05 8.66
CA MET A 172 -9.76 25.20 10.08
C MET A 172 -9.49 23.85 10.72
N GLN A 173 -10.42 22.92 10.51
CA GLN A 173 -10.43 21.60 11.13
C GLN A 173 -10.97 20.56 10.13
N THR A 174 -10.40 19.36 10.18
CA THR A 174 -10.93 18.26 9.41
C THR A 174 -10.55 16.92 10.01
N TYR A 175 -11.42 15.93 9.84
CA TYR A 175 -11.06 14.55 10.15
C TYR A 175 -11.50 13.58 9.07
N GLN A 176 -10.81 12.42 9.05
CA GLN A 176 -11.16 11.22 8.30
C GLN A 176 -11.14 10.04 9.25
N LEU A 177 -12.26 9.34 9.38
CA LEU A 177 -12.41 8.14 10.20
C LEU A 177 -12.71 6.96 9.30
N ASP A 178 -11.83 5.95 9.30
CA ASP A 178 -11.99 4.77 8.46
C ASP A 178 -12.41 3.57 9.32
N VAL A 179 -13.47 2.88 8.88
CA VAL A 179 -13.95 1.62 9.45
C VAL A 179 -13.83 0.54 8.40
N GLY A 180 -13.13 -0.55 8.70
CA GLY A 180 -12.91 -1.66 7.77
C GLY A 180 -13.30 -3.01 8.38
N GLY A 181 -13.51 -4.03 7.53
CA GLY A 181 -13.83 -5.38 7.96
C GLY A 181 -12.82 -6.44 7.51
N GLY A 182 -11.73 -6.02 6.84
CA GLY A 182 -10.64 -6.93 6.45
C GLY A 182 -9.68 -7.23 7.60
N THR A 183 -9.01 -8.38 7.53
CA THR A 183 -8.01 -8.82 8.53
C THR A 183 -6.87 -7.80 8.70
N GLU A 184 -6.50 -7.07 7.65
CA GLU A 184 -5.54 -5.98 7.71
C GLU A 184 -6.01 -4.84 8.64
N SER A 185 -7.31 -4.50 8.59
CA SER A 185 -7.88 -3.49 9.48
C SER A 185 -7.83 -3.91 10.95
N LEU A 186 -8.06 -5.20 11.22
CA LEU A 186 -7.93 -5.78 12.55
C LEU A 186 -6.47 -5.69 13.04
N ASP A 187 -5.51 -6.15 12.24
CA ASP A 187 -4.07 -6.10 12.58
C ASP A 187 -3.60 -4.65 12.82
N THR A 188 -4.06 -3.72 11.98
CA THR A 188 -3.77 -2.29 12.14
C THR A 188 -4.22 -1.76 13.51
N LEU A 189 -5.45 -2.05 13.91
CA LEU A 189 -5.98 -1.56 15.18
C LEU A 189 -5.28 -2.16 16.39
N GLU A 190 -4.84 -3.41 16.29
CA GLU A 190 -4.11 -4.10 17.37
C GLU A 190 -2.68 -3.58 17.51
N ARG A 191 -1.94 -3.41 16.41
CA ARG A 191 -0.48 -3.31 16.46
C ARG A 191 0.09 -1.99 15.95
N THR A 192 -0.62 -1.28 15.06
CA THR A 192 -0.03 -0.14 14.34
C THR A 192 -0.95 1.07 14.19
N LYS A 193 -2.01 1.15 15.00
CA LYS A 193 -3.01 2.23 14.94
C LYS A 193 -2.39 3.63 14.92
N ASP A 194 -1.44 3.88 15.82
CA ASP A 194 -0.80 5.20 15.94
C ASP A 194 0.08 5.53 14.74
N ILE A 195 0.83 4.55 14.22
CA ILE A 195 1.67 4.73 13.03
C ILE A 195 0.78 5.08 11.83
N LYS A 196 -0.27 4.29 11.58
CA LYS A 196 -1.22 4.55 10.48
C LYS A 196 -1.92 5.91 10.62
N ARG A 197 -2.27 6.29 11.85
CA ARG A 197 -2.86 7.61 12.11
C ARG A 197 -1.89 8.74 11.76
N THR A 198 -0.63 8.63 12.15
CA THR A 198 0.41 9.61 11.84
C THR A 198 0.59 9.73 10.33
N VAL A 199 0.85 8.61 9.64
CA VAL A 199 1.07 8.57 8.19
C VAL A 199 -0.10 9.17 7.41
N LYS A 200 -1.34 8.79 7.74
CA LYS A 200 -2.54 9.32 7.06
C LYS A 200 -2.74 10.81 7.35
N THR A 201 -2.54 11.25 8.60
CA THR A 201 -2.69 12.65 8.99
C THR A 201 -1.69 13.53 8.24
N GLU A 202 -0.40 13.17 8.24
CA GLU A 202 0.64 13.89 7.49
C GLU A 202 0.36 13.93 5.99
N SER A 203 -0.10 12.81 5.43
CA SER A 203 -0.50 12.75 4.03
C SER A 203 -1.63 13.73 3.71
N VAL A 204 -2.66 13.81 4.56
CA VAL A 204 -3.79 14.75 4.37
C VAL A 204 -3.35 16.20 4.58
N GLU A 205 -2.53 16.49 5.59
CA GLU A 205 -1.97 17.81 5.85
C GLU A 205 -1.20 18.37 4.67
N SER A 206 -0.49 17.51 3.94
CA SER A 206 0.31 17.92 2.77
C SER A 206 -0.53 18.54 1.63
N ALA A 207 -1.85 18.40 1.66
CA ALA A 207 -2.75 19.02 0.69
C ALA A 207 -2.98 20.52 0.94
N LEU A 208 -2.63 21.02 2.12
CA LEU A 208 -2.85 22.42 2.51
C LEU A 208 -1.52 23.21 2.54
N PRO A 209 -1.47 24.44 2.00
CA PRO A 209 -0.28 25.30 2.07
C PRO A 209 -0.09 25.98 3.43
N TYR A 210 -0.92 25.65 4.42
CA TYR A 210 -0.90 26.19 5.77
C TYR A 210 -1.32 25.12 6.78
N LYS A 211 -1.05 25.36 8.05
CA LYS A 211 -1.46 24.45 9.13
C LYS A 211 -2.95 24.55 9.43
N ALA A 212 -3.61 23.39 9.53
CA ALA A 212 -4.96 23.21 10.02
C ALA A 212 -4.96 22.08 11.08
N GLU A 213 -6.04 21.92 11.83
CA GLU A 213 -6.21 20.78 12.73
C GLU A 213 -6.73 19.60 11.91
N VAL A 214 -5.86 18.61 11.69
CA VAL A 214 -6.15 17.42 10.86
C VAL A 214 -6.02 16.15 11.68
N VAL A 215 -6.99 15.26 11.56
CA VAL A 215 -6.93 13.89 12.09
C VAL A 215 -7.41 12.91 11.02
N ALA A 216 -6.57 11.96 10.62
CA ALA A 216 -6.96 10.89 9.70
C ALA A 216 -6.46 9.54 10.19
N GLY A 217 -7.32 8.51 10.18
CA GLY A 217 -6.89 7.19 10.61
C GLY A 217 -7.96 6.13 10.64
N SER A 218 -7.54 4.88 10.81
CA SER A 218 -8.41 3.75 11.09
C SER A 218 -8.94 3.85 12.51
N THR A 219 -10.25 3.74 12.67
CA THR A 219 -10.93 3.98 13.95
C THR A 219 -11.53 2.72 14.54
N ASP A 220 -12.08 1.84 13.69
CA ASP A 220 -12.76 0.65 14.16
C ASP A 220 -12.71 -0.49 13.14
N TYR A 221 -13.02 -1.71 13.64
CA TYR A 221 -13.16 -2.93 12.86
C TYR A 221 -14.58 -3.47 13.01
N VAL A 222 -15.20 -3.79 11.88
CA VAL A 222 -16.55 -4.37 11.81
C VAL A 222 -16.53 -5.53 10.82
N ASP A 223 -16.52 -6.75 11.32
CA ASP A 223 -16.32 -8.00 10.58
C ASP A 223 -17.29 -8.20 9.40
N PHE A 224 -18.58 -7.87 9.58
CA PHE A 224 -19.59 -8.02 8.52
C PHE A 224 -19.41 -7.02 7.36
N LEU A 225 -18.54 -6.04 7.45
CA LEU A 225 -18.14 -5.21 6.33
C LEU A 225 -17.26 -5.99 5.33
N GLN A 226 -16.61 -7.07 5.78
CA GLN A 226 -15.69 -7.87 4.95
C GLN A 226 -14.63 -6.98 4.30
N ASN A 227 -14.45 -7.05 2.98
CA ASN A 227 -13.49 -6.21 2.26
C ASN A 227 -13.97 -4.78 2.00
N ARG A 228 -15.15 -4.39 2.52
CA ARG A 228 -15.63 -3.01 2.43
C ARG A 228 -14.94 -2.13 3.46
N ARG A 229 -14.60 -0.92 3.04
CA ARG A 229 -14.15 0.17 3.89
C ARG A 229 -15.14 1.33 3.80
N ASP A 230 -15.64 1.77 4.94
CA ASP A 230 -16.45 2.98 5.10
C ASP A 230 -15.58 4.09 5.69
N SER A 231 -15.50 5.21 4.99
CA SER A 231 -14.71 6.38 5.40
C SER A 231 -15.62 7.58 5.58
N TYR A 232 -15.50 8.23 6.72
CA TYR A 232 -16.30 9.40 7.10
C TYR A 232 -15.41 10.62 7.17
N PHE A 233 -15.83 11.68 6.50
CA PHE A 233 -15.11 12.96 6.45
C PHE A 233 -15.96 14.07 7.04
N TRP A 234 -15.30 14.89 7.82
CA TRP A 234 -15.86 16.14 8.28
C TRP A 234 -14.84 17.26 8.04
N ILE A 235 -15.27 18.31 7.37
CA ILE A 235 -14.43 19.45 7.00
C ILE A 235 -15.12 20.72 7.47
N ARG A 236 -14.43 21.52 8.27
CA ARG A 236 -14.89 22.84 8.72
C ARG A 236 -13.93 23.92 8.25
N GLY A 237 -14.48 24.97 7.68
CA GLY A 237 -13.71 26.10 7.21
C GLY A 237 -14.51 27.38 7.19
N VAL A 238 -13.88 28.44 6.70
CA VAL A 238 -14.50 29.73 6.45
C VAL A 238 -14.20 30.17 5.02
N HIS A 239 -15.15 30.82 4.40
CA HIS A 239 -14.99 31.43 3.08
C HIS A 239 -15.18 32.94 3.14
N PHE A 240 -15.57 33.57 2.03
CA PHE A 240 -15.73 35.05 1.93
C PHE A 240 -16.39 35.65 3.18
N CYS A 241 -15.80 36.74 3.69
CA CYS A 241 -16.23 37.44 4.92
C CYS A 241 -16.27 36.55 6.19
N ASN A 242 -15.43 35.54 6.28
CA ASN A 242 -15.40 34.57 7.39
C ASN A 242 -16.72 33.82 7.62
N VAL A 243 -17.55 33.71 6.59
CA VAL A 243 -18.77 32.90 6.70
C VAL A 243 -18.40 31.42 6.89
N PRO A 244 -18.89 30.74 7.92
CA PRO A 244 -18.57 29.36 8.19
C PRO A 244 -19.19 28.41 7.16
N MET A 245 -18.45 27.35 6.86
CA MET A 245 -18.94 26.21 6.06
C MET A 245 -18.56 24.90 6.73
N GLN A 246 -19.37 23.87 6.46
CA GLN A 246 -19.13 22.51 6.87
C GLN A 246 -19.48 21.54 5.75
N ILE A 247 -18.68 20.49 5.60
CA ILE A 247 -18.96 19.36 4.72
C ILE A 247 -18.94 18.10 5.56
N ASP A 248 -19.95 17.26 5.41
CA ASP A 248 -20.03 15.89 5.88
C ASP A 248 -20.11 14.97 4.67
N LEU A 249 -19.22 14.00 4.57
CA LEU A 249 -19.14 13.08 3.44
C LEU A 249 -18.90 11.66 3.94
N LYS A 250 -19.50 10.68 3.27
CA LYS A 250 -19.19 9.27 3.43
C LYS A 250 -18.75 8.68 2.10
N LEU A 251 -17.68 7.91 2.13
CA LEU A 251 -17.22 7.06 1.02
C LEU A 251 -17.29 5.60 1.45
N SER A 252 -17.87 4.73 0.62
CA SER A 252 -17.84 3.28 0.80
C SER A 252 -17.18 2.64 -0.42
N THR A 253 -16.12 1.85 -0.20
CA THR A 253 -15.37 1.18 -1.27
C THR A 253 -15.10 -0.29 -0.92
N ILE A 254 -14.82 -1.09 -1.94
CA ILE A 254 -14.19 -2.41 -1.75
C ILE A 254 -12.67 -2.18 -1.78
N ASP A 255 -11.99 -2.53 -0.71
CA ASP A 255 -10.61 -2.08 -0.42
C ASP A 255 -9.57 -2.70 -1.36
N ALA A 256 -9.49 -4.02 -1.44
CA ALA A 256 -8.42 -4.70 -2.16
C ALA A 256 -8.40 -4.42 -3.68
N PRO A 257 -9.51 -4.47 -4.44
CA PRO A 257 -9.48 -4.11 -5.86
C PRO A 257 -9.11 -2.65 -6.10
N ASN A 258 -9.47 -1.76 -5.17
CA ASN A 258 -9.20 -0.34 -5.24
C ASN A 258 -7.68 -0.05 -5.12
N ALA A 259 -7.00 -0.71 -4.20
CA ALA A 259 -5.53 -0.65 -4.09
C ALA A 259 -4.83 -1.39 -5.23
N GLY A 260 -5.38 -2.55 -5.64
CA GLY A 260 -4.81 -3.39 -6.68
C GLY A 260 -4.63 -2.67 -8.02
N SER A 261 -5.54 -1.78 -8.39
CA SER A 261 -5.43 -1.00 -9.64
C SER A 261 -4.18 -0.12 -9.67
N VAL A 262 -3.83 0.53 -8.55
CA VAL A 262 -2.62 1.35 -8.43
C VAL A 262 -1.37 0.46 -8.39
N LEU A 263 -1.45 -0.70 -7.75
CA LEU A 263 -0.33 -1.63 -7.68
C LEU A 263 0.13 -2.10 -9.06
N PHE A 264 -0.80 -2.33 -10.00
CA PHE A 264 -0.45 -2.66 -11.39
C PHE A 264 0.37 -1.57 -12.08
N ASP A 265 0.08 -0.30 -11.79
CA ASP A 265 0.85 0.83 -12.32
C ASP A 265 2.24 0.88 -11.68
N VAL A 266 2.33 0.68 -10.37
CA VAL A 266 3.60 0.68 -9.63
C VAL A 266 4.54 -0.43 -10.11
N ILE A 267 4.05 -1.67 -10.27
CA ILE A 267 4.88 -2.80 -10.73
C ILE A 267 5.47 -2.49 -12.10
N ARG A 268 4.66 -1.99 -13.04
CA ARG A 268 5.13 -1.62 -14.39
C ARG A 268 6.11 -0.45 -14.35
N ALA A 269 5.87 0.55 -13.49
CA ALA A 269 6.77 1.68 -13.33
C ALA A 269 8.12 1.26 -12.72
N ILE A 270 8.13 0.34 -11.76
CA ILE A 270 9.38 -0.24 -11.21
C ILE A 270 10.12 -1.07 -12.27
N LYS A 271 9.39 -1.78 -13.15
CA LYS A 271 10.02 -2.45 -14.29
C LYS A 271 10.70 -1.44 -15.23
N ILE A 272 10.06 -0.32 -15.53
CA ILE A 272 10.65 0.77 -16.33
C ILE A 272 11.91 1.33 -15.64
N ALA A 273 11.86 1.57 -14.33
CA ALA A 273 13.01 2.03 -13.55
C ALA A 273 14.19 1.04 -13.66
N ARG A 274 13.88 -0.26 -13.50
CA ARG A 274 14.87 -1.33 -13.60
C ARG A 274 15.52 -1.37 -14.99
N ASP A 275 14.72 -1.30 -16.05
CA ASP A 275 15.22 -1.33 -17.43
C ASP A 275 16.08 -0.09 -17.77
N ARG A 276 15.80 1.05 -17.13
CA ARG A 276 16.58 2.29 -17.23
C ARG A 276 17.78 2.32 -16.27
N GLN A 277 18.00 1.27 -15.47
CA GLN A 277 19.05 1.19 -14.44
C GLN A 277 18.95 2.32 -13.39
N GLU A 278 17.72 2.78 -13.13
CA GLU A 278 17.47 3.70 -12.03
C GLU A 278 17.49 2.94 -10.70
N LYS A 279 17.94 3.61 -9.63
CA LYS A 279 18.30 2.96 -8.37
C LYS A 279 17.88 3.76 -7.14
N GLY A 280 17.74 3.06 -6.02
CA GLY A 280 17.25 3.64 -4.77
C GLY A 280 15.76 3.92 -4.83
N ALA A 281 15.26 4.80 -3.98
CA ALA A 281 13.85 5.16 -3.93
C ALA A 281 13.46 6.05 -5.12
N ILE A 282 12.61 5.54 -6.01
CA ILE A 282 12.18 6.23 -7.24
C ILE A 282 11.09 7.23 -6.90
N LEU A 283 11.49 8.48 -6.66
CA LEU A 283 10.60 9.53 -6.16
C LEU A 283 9.33 9.74 -6.99
N PRO A 284 9.34 9.77 -8.34
CA PRO A 284 8.13 9.88 -9.15
C PRO A 284 7.08 8.81 -8.84
N ILE A 285 7.52 7.56 -8.66
CA ILE A 285 6.64 6.43 -8.33
C ILE A 285 6.14 6.56 -6.88
N CYS A 286 7.06 6.85 -5.95
CA CYS A 286 6.73 6.96 -4.54
C CYS A 286 5.72 8.09 -4.26
N ALA A 287 5.93 9.26 -4.86
CA ALA A 287 5.07 10.43 -4.66
C ALA A 287 3.66 10.23 -5.26
N TYR A 288 3.57 9.53 -6.39
CA TYR A 288 2.30 9.25 -7.07
C TYR A 288 1.45 8.21 -6.34
N ALA A 289 2.07 7.12 -5.90
CA ALA A 289 1.35 5.90 -5.53
C ALA A 289 1.34 5.60 -4.02
N PHE A 290 2.00 6.40 -3.18
CA PHE A 290 2.15 6.05 -1.76
C PHE A 290 1.79 7.21 -0.83
N LYS A 291 1.25 6.86 0.35
CA LYS A 291 0.86 7.83 1.40
C LYS A 291 2.05 8.42 2.13
N HIS A 292 3.15 7.65 2.22
CA HIS A 292 4.39 8.05 2.90
C HIS A 292 5.60 7.91 1.96
N PRO A 293 5.73 8.75 0.93
CA PRO A 293 6.90 8.77 0.05
C PRO A 293 8.12 9.36 0.77
N PRO A 294 9.36 9.17 0.26
CA PRO A 294 10.56 9.82 0.78
C PRO A 294 10.46 11.35 0.85
N LYS A 295 9.63 11.92 -0.02
CA LYS A 295 9.32 13.35 -0.02
C LYS A 295 7.87 13.58 -0.41
N GLN A 296 7.11 14.22 0.47
CA GLN A 296 5.76 14.66 0.16
C GLN A 296 5.77 15.79 -0.88
N VAL A 297 4.90 15.68 -1.87
CA VAL A 297 4.67 16.74 -2.88
C VAL A 297 3.17 16.90 -3.12
N PRO A 298 2.71 18.05 -3.64
CA PRO A 298 1.31 18.23 -4.05
C PRO A 298 0.87 17.19 -5.09
N LEU A 299 -0.42 16.82 -5.08
CA LEU A 299 -0.95 15.77 -5.96
C LEU A 299 -0.68 16.04 -7.45
N GLU A 300 -0.90 17.28 -7.89
CA GLU A 300 -0.64 17.69 -9.27
C GLU A 300 0.84 17.61 -9.67
N VAL A 301 1.74 17.80 -8.71
CA VAL A 301 3.19 17.63 -8.91
C VAL A 301 3.54 16.16 -9.00
N ALA A 302 2.97 15.34 -8.12
CA ALA A 302 3.19 13.89 -8.12
C ALA A 302 2.71 13.25 -9.42
N GLU A 303 1.51 13.62 -9.89
CA GLU A 303 0.94 13.15 -11.15
C GLU A 303 1.80 13.55 -12.36
N LYS A 304 2.26 14.80 -12.39
CA LYS A 304 3.15 15.30 -13.43
C LYS A 304 4.48 14.55 -13.44
N MET A 305 5.12 14.40 -12.28
CA MET A 305 6.39 13.66 -12.14
C MET A 305 6.24 12.22 -12.62
N PHE A 306 5.14 11.55 -12.25
CA PHE A 306 4.88 10.18 -12.68
C PHE A 306 4.65 10.09 -14.18
N THR A 307 3.83 10.99 -14.75
CA THR A 307 3.56 11.03 -16.19
C THR A 307 4.84 11.26 -17.01
N GLU A 308 5.68 12.21 -16.57
CA GLU A 308 6.98 12.48 -17.21
C GLU A 308 7.95 11.30 -17.07
N PHE A 309 7.87 10.57 -15.94
CA PHE A 309 8.70 9.40 -15.68
C PHE A 309 8.36 8.21 -16.59
N ILE A 310 7.08 7.94 -16.80
CA ILE A 310 6.65 6.79 -17.61
C ILE A 310 6.79 7.04 -19.13
N GLY A 311 6.99 8.27 -19.56
CA GLY A 311 7.25 8.66 -20.96
C GLY A 311 6.03 8.92 -21.74
#